data_bc5f86d45db66798bf7e440fb4da9030
#
_entry.id   bc5f86d45db66798bf7e440fb4da9030
#
_cell.length_a   1.000
_cell.length_b   1.000
_cell.length_c   1.000
_cell.angle_alpha   90.00
_cell.angle_beta   90.00
_cell.angle_gamma   90.00
#
_symmetry.space_group_name_H-M   'P 1'
#
loop_
_entity.id
_entity.type
_entity.pdbx_description
1 polymer ?
#
loop_
_entity_poly.entity_id
_entity_poly.type
_entity_poly.pdbx_seq_one_letter_code
_entity_poly.pdbx_strand_id
1 'polypeptide(L)'
;MDLXXXXXXXXXXXXXXXXXXXXXKPTPSQPPAPPPLEDLFTTLNKHIQASSFTNAVKLTDQILTIAPGDEDALRCKIVALIKDDRFDDAISAIQSSRTPPEDFHLLKAYCLYKQNNLDEALDSLQKHETNDETMLLESQILYRLGKMDACLNIYQKLQKSKIDMLEINYVAALVMAGRSSEVQGWLDSFRVKATSNFELAYNTACSLIQRNKYTDAEQLLLSGRRIGQESLMEDNWPDEDIENELSPIAVQLGYVQQLLGRKQDAIEAYLDMIKRDMADESSIAVAVNNLVSLRGPKDVSDSLKKLDRLKEKEIQSFRLAHGLDLKLSAKEREAIYANRVLLLLHANKIDQARELVSALPDMFPESVVPVLLQAALLVRENKAGRAEEILAQSAGKFPEKSQVLYLARAQVAAAAGHPHIAADSLTKIPDIQHMPATVATLVSLKERANDVEGAAVVLDSATKWWSNAMTEDNKLNIITQEAASFKLRHGREEDAAKLYEELVKSQGSIEALVGLITTVARLDVVKAELYEKQLKTLPGLKGIDVDSLERTSGVKRVEGPPHVGVAETNEEGKNKTKTKKXXXXXXXXXXXXXXXXVASQEREINL
;
A
#
# COMPACT_ATOMS: atom_id res chain seq x y z
N MET A 1 25.93 10.18 14.56
CA MET A 1 27.39 10.42 14.66
C MET A 1 27.98 10.32 13.26
N ASP A 2 28.62 11.38 12.81
CA ASP A 2 29.10 11.46 11.41
C ASP A 2 30.33 10.54 11.22
N LEU A 3 30.31 9.66 10.34
CA LEU A 3 31.46 8.81 9.94
C LEU A 3 32.67 9.66 9.50
N UNK A 4 32.43 10.72 9.27
CA UNK A 4 33.38 11.70 8.99
C UNK A 4 34.11 12.09 10.25
N UNK A 5 33.46 12.11 11.15
CA UNK A 5 34.02 12.40 12.39
C UNK A 5 34.89 11.26 12.83
N UNK A 6 34.47 10.24 12.57
CA UNK A 6 35.26 9.12 12.84
C UNK A 6 36.48 9.06 11.99
N UNK A 7 36.32 9.38 10.97
CA UNK A 7 37.40 9.38 10.09
C UNK A 7 38.30 10.56 10.39
N UNK A 8 37.75 11.43 10.78
CA UNK A 8 38.47 12.54 11.14
C UNK A 8 39.12 12.32 12.51
N UNK A 9 38.51 11.70 13.14
CA UNK A 9 39.01 11.38 14.38
C UNK A 9 40.12 10.38 14.24
N UNK A 10 39.88 9.62 13.45
CA UNK A 10 40.88 8.67 13.16
C UNK A 10 42.07 9.29 12.49
N UNK A 11 41.80 10.08 11.84
CA UNK A 11 42.85 10.76 11.23
C UNK A 11 43.55 11.68 12.19
N UNK A 12 42.91 12.07 12.98
CA UNK A 12 43.47 12.90 13.94
C UNK A 12 44.23 12.09 14.97
N UNK A 13 43.78 11.07 15.16
CA UNK A 13 44.48 10.19 16.01
C UNK A 13 45.72 9.66 15.36
N UNK A 14 45.56 9.52 14.26
CA UNK A 14 46.70 9.04 13.56
C UNK A 14 47.76 10.11 13.41
N UNK A 15 47.42 11.08 13.42
CA UNK A 15 48.33 12.11 13.34
C UNK A 15 49.04 12.31 14.69
N UNK A 16 48.44 12.01 15.51
CA UNK A 16 49.02 12.11 16.80
C UNK A 16 49.96 11.00 17.07
N UNK A 17 49.69 10.00 16.61
CA UNK A 17 50.54 8.90 16.79
C UNK A 17 51.79 8.96 15.98
N UNK A 18 51.74 9.57 15.09
CA UNK A 18 52.84 9.62 14.25
C UNK A 18 53.92 10.60 14.69
N UNK A 19 53.63 11.28 15.51
CA UNK A 19 54.59 12.20 15.94
C UNK A 19 55.71 11.57 16.78
N UNK A 20 55.65 10.48 16.97
CA UNK A 20 56.66 9.91 17.71
C UNK A 20 57.77 9.27 16.91
N UNK A 21 57.67 9.36 15.73
CA UNK A 21 58.77 8.71 15.15
C UNK A 21 59.72 9.71 14.58
N UNK A 22 60.77 9.82 15.07
CA UNK A 22 61.78 10.72 14.79
C UNK A 22 62.54 10.30 13.59
N UNK A 23 62.93 11.12 13.05
CA UNK A 23 63.55 11.11 11.84
C UNK A 23 64.97 10.66 11.88
N UNK A 24 65.32 9.97 11.01
CA UNK A 24 66.72 9.76 10.77
C UNK A 24 67.07 10.40 9.48
N LYS A 25 68.41 10.87 9.12
CA LYS A 25 68.96 11.51 7.93
C LYS A 25 69.38 10.43 6.89
N PRO A 26 69.13 10.63 5.61
CA PRO A 26 69.37 9.59 4.58
C PRO A 26 70.81 9.65 3.99
N THR A 27 71.39 8.50 3.72
CA THR A 27 72.56 8.32 2.83
C THR A 27 72.10 7.87 1.44
N PRO A 28 72.75 8.33 0.33
CA PRO A 28 72.23 8.11 -1.04
C PRO A 28 72.68 6.78 -1.63
N SER A 29 71.81 6.16 -2.34
CA SER A 29 71.82 5.04 -3.30
C SER A 29 71.11 3.76 -2.83
N GLN A 30 69.81 3.87 -2.74
CA GLN A 30 68.87 2.74 -2.75
C GLN A 30 67.55 3.20 -3.45
N PRO A 31 66.73 2.28 -3.97
CA PRO A 31 65.47 2.69 -4.54
C PRO A 31 64.72 3.59 -3.53
N PRO A 32 63.95 4.57 -3.98
CA PRO A 32 63.37 5.55 -3.07
C PRO A 32 62.70 4.85 -1.89
N ALA A 33 63.17 5.19 -0.69
CA ALA A 33 62.56 4.65 0.55
C ALA A 33 61.08 4.94 0.54
N PRO A 34 60.26 4.00 1.03
CA PRO A 34 58.82 4.28 1.11
C PRO A 34 58.61 5.58 1.91
N PRO A 35 57.68 6.42 1.52
CA PRO A 35 57.44 7.70 2.20
C PRO A 35 57.23 7.46 3.72
N PRO A 36 57.66 8.40 4.57
CA PRO A 36 57.48 8.26 6.01
C PRO A 36 55.98 8.04 6.34
N LEU A 37 55.71 7.21 7.31
CA LEU A 37 54.35 6.85 7.73
C LEU A 37 53.51 8.11 8.03
N GLU A 38 54.11 9.14 8.61
CA GLU A 38 53.48 10.44 8.88
C GLU A 38 52.94 11.13 7.61
N ASP A 39 53.70 11.10 6.52
CA ASP A 39 53.33 11.70 5.25
C ASP A 39 52.16 10.94 4.61
N LEU A 40 52.13 9.60 4.76
CA LEU A 40 51.07 8.75 4.29
C LEU A 40 49.75 9.05 5.02
N PHE A 41 49.80 9.16 6.37
CA PHE A 41 48.61 9.52 7.17
C PHE A 41 48.12 10.95 6.86
N THR A 42 49.04 11.89 6.65
CA THR A 42 48.72 13.28 6.29
C THR A 42 47.99 13.30 4.91
N THR A 43 48.50 12.54 3.96
CA THR A 43 47.90 12.43 2.62
C THR A 43 46.55 11.69 2.69
N LEU A 44 46.46 10.66 3.51
CA LEU A 44 45.21 9.92 3.75
C LEU A 44 44.12 10.87 4.25
N ASN A 45 44.45 11.70 5.24
CA ASN A 45 43.52 12.68 5.80
C ASN A 45 43.03 13.67 4.72
N LYS A 46 43.91 14.14 3.84
CA LYS A 46 43.54 15.01 2.70
C LYS A 46 42.55 14.31 1.75
N HIS A 47 42.78 13.02 1.44
CA HIS A 47 41.88 12.26 0.57
C HIS A 47 40.51 12.04 1.23
N ILE A 48 40.49 11.76 2.53
CA ILE A 48 39.24 11.61 3.31
C ILE A 48 38.45 12.92 3.29
N GLN A 49 39.12 14.06 3.58
CA GLN A 49 38.47 15.38 3.57
C GLN A 49 37.97 15.77 2.19
N ALA A 50 38.66 15.35 1.13
CA ALA A 50 38.28 15.59 -0.26
C ALA A 50 37.27 14.54 -0.79
N SER A 51 36.78 13.63 0.07
CA SER A 51 35.87 12.52 -0.28
C SER A 51 36.43 11.64 -1.44
N SER A 52 37.75 11.56 -1.55
CA SER A 52 38.44 10.76 -2.57
C SER A 52 38.71 9.35 -2.02
N PHE A 53 37.64 8.58 -1.82
CA PHE A 53 37.67 7.33 -1.06
C PHE A 53 38.48 6.24 -1.76
N THR A 54 38.40 6.12 -3.07
CA THR A 54 39.19 5.16 -3.85
C THR A 54 40.72 5.38 -3.61
N ASN A 55 41.17 6.64 -3.57
CA ASN A 55 42.57 6.98 -3.32
C ASN A 55 42.92 6.75 -1.84
N ALA A 56 41.98 7.03 -0.94
CA ALA A 56 42.16 6.75 0.50
C ALA A 56 42.40 5.25 0.71
N VAL A 57 41.63 4.36 0.08
CA VAL A 57 41.80 2.89 0.16
C VAL A 57 43.20 2.48 -0.32
N LYS A 58 43.66 2.99 -1.45
CA LYS A 58 45.00 2.68 -1.99
C LYS A 58 46.10 3.07 -0.99
N LEU A 59 45.91 4.22 -0.35
CA LEU A 59 46.88 4.73 0.62
C LEU A 59 46.89 3.92 1.90
N THR A 60 45.71 3.51 2.41
CA THR A 60 45.63 2.62 3.59
C THR A 60 46.26 1.26 3.31
N ASP A 61 46.15 0.74 2.07
CA ASP A 61 46.83 -0.50 1.65
C ASP A 61 48.36 -0.35 1.75
N GLN A 62 48.90 0.81 1.34
CA GLN A 62 50.32 1.10 1.47
C GLN A 62 50.73 1.16 2.95
N ILE A 63 49.96 1.84 3.80
CA ILE A 63 50.21 1.94 5.22
C ILE A 63 50.22 0.53 5.86
N LEU A 64 49.20 -0.29 5.52
CA LEU A 64 49.08 -1.66 6.06
C LEU A 64 50.17 -2.60 5.52
N THR A 65 50.78 -2.29 4.39
CA THR A 65 51.97 -3.04 3.91
C THR A 65 53.19 -2.74 4.78
N ILE A 66 53.31 -1.49 5.27
CA ILE A 66 54.40 -1.04 6.13
C ILE A 66 54.12 -1.45 7.58
N ALA A 67 52.89 -1.30 8.03
CA ALA A 67 52.42 -1.58 9.39
C ALA A 67 51.21 -2.50 9.37
N PRO A 68 51.37 -3.83 9.20
CA PRO A 68 50.24 -4.76 8.97
C PRO A 68 49.22 -4.87 10.14
N GLY A 69 49.55 -4.38 11.31
CA GLY A 69 48.66 -4.43 12.49
C GLY A 69 48.08 -3.08 12.90
N ASP A 70 48.23 -2.06 12.06
CA ASP A 70 47.76 -0.71 12.41
C ASP A 70 46.22 -0.66 12.36
N GLU A 71 45.61 -0.53 13.53
CA GLU A 71 44.14 -0.52 13.70
C GLU A 71 43.51 0.73 13.10
N ASP A 72 44.17 1.89 13.19
CA ASP A 72 43.65 3.14 12.64
C ASP A 72 43.64 3.12 11.10
N ALA A 73 44.73 2.58 10.49
CA ALA A 73 44.77 2.41 9.04
C ALA A 73 43.70 1.43 8.54
N LEU A 74 43.48 0.34 9.27
CA LEU A 74 42.46 -0.65 8.96
C LEU A 74 41.05 -0.04 9.08
N ARG A 75 40.80 0.71 10.14
CA ARG A 75 39.55 1.42 10.36
C ARG A 75 39.29 2.42 9.20
N CYS A 76 40.30 3.21 8.86
CA CYS A 76 40.18 4.18 7.73
C CYS A 76 39.90 3.46 6.42
N LYS A 77 40.53 2.30 6.18
CA LYS A 77 40.29 1.48 4.99
C LYS A 77 38.83 1.03 4.93
N ILE A 78 38.31 0.46 6.03
CA ILE A 78 36.94 -0.06 6.10
C ILE A 78 35.94 1.07 5.87
N VAL A 79 36.12 2.21 6.55
CA VAL A 79 35.23 3.38 6.43
C VAL A 79 35.28 3.93 4.99
N ALA A 80 36.49 4.03 4.38
CA ALA A 80 36.63 4.50 3.01
C ALA A 80 35.94 3.55 2.01
N LEU A 81 36.05 2.23 2.22
CA LEU A 81 35.36 1.22 1.39
C LEU A 81 33.83 1.36 1.53
N ILE A 82 33.34 1.58 2.74
CA ILE A 82 31.90 1.79 3.01
C ILE A 82 31.42 3.06 2.27
N LYS A 83 32.17 4.15 2.35
CA LYS A 83 31.85 5.43 1.69
C LYS A 83 31.93 5.34 0.16
N ASP A 84 32.69 4.37 -0.36
CA ASP A 84 32.86 4.07 -1.80
C ASP A 84 31.84 2.99 -2.26
N ASP A 85 30.88 2.61 -1.41
CA ASP A 85 29.84 1.58 -1.60
C ASP A 85 30.42 0.17 -1.92
N ARG A 86 31.65 -0.09 -1.47
CA ARG A 86 32.35 -1.37 -1.68
C ARG A 86 32.20 -2.25 -0.41
N PHE A 87 30.96 -2.66 -0.16
CA PHE A 87 30.59 -3.36 1.09
C PHE A 87 31.24 -4.76 1.20
N ASP A 88 31.36 -5.51 0.09
CA ASP A 88 32.01 -6.83 0.06
C ASP A 88 33.48 -6.74 0.47
N ASP A 89 34.17 -5.73 -0.08
CA ASP A 89 35.57 -5.48 0.23
C ASP A 89 35.75 -5.08 1.70
N ALA A 90 34.82 -4.26 2.23
CA ALA A 90 34.82 -3.85 3.63
C ALA A 90 34.65 -5.06 4.57
N ILE A 91 33.69 -5.95 4.27
CA ILE A 91 33.45 -7.18 5.03
C ILE A 91 34.71 -8.08 4.98
N SER A 92 35.31 -8.22 3.78
CA SER A 92 36.53 -9.02 3.60
C SER A 92 37.71 -8.46 4.41
N ALA A 93 37.85 -7.13 4.46
CA ALA A 93 38.88 -6.45 5.24
C ALA A 93 38.69 -6.72 6.75
N ILE A 94 37.43 -6.66 7.22
CA ILE A 94 37.10 -6.95 8.66
C ILE A 94 37.45 -8.43 8.99
N GLN A 95 37.04 -9.36 8.11
CA GLN A 95 37.23 -10.80 8.33
C GLN A 95 38.69 -11.22 8.28
N SER A 96 39.52 -10.52 7.49
CA SER A 96 40.94 -10.83 7.39
C SER A 96 41.75 -10.33 8.57
N SER A 97 41.17 -9.48 9.41
CA SER A 97 41.82 -9.01 10.64
C SER A 97 41.90 -10.14 11.67
N ARG A 98 43.08 -10.37 12.24
CA ARG A 98 43.32 -11.44 13.24
C ARG A 98 42.57 -11.17 14.56
N THR A 99 42.49 -9.92 14.95
CA THR A 99 41.81 -9.47 16.18
C THR A 99 41.06 -8.18 15.85
N PRO A 100 39.88 -8.31 15.22
CA PRO A 100 39.12 -7.09 14.91
C PRO A 100 38.66 -6.41 16.20
N PRO A 101 38.85 -5.10 16.34
CA PRO A 101 38.27 -4.35 17.46
C PRO A 101 36.76 -4.55 17.55
N GLU A 102 36.20 -4.42 18.75
CA GLU A 102 34.78 -4.65 19.01
C GLU A 102 33.88 -3.79 18.09
N ASP A 103 34.28 -2.55 17.84
CA ASP A 103 33.54 -1.61 16.95
C ASP A 103 33.38 -2.13 15.53
N PHE A 104 34.25 -3.03 15.06
CA PHE A 104 34.18 -3.55 13.69
C PHE A 104 32.93 -4.41 13.47
N HIS A 105 32.30 -4.93 14.53
CA HIS A 105 31.03 -5.65 14.42
C HIS A 105 29.90 -4.73 13.98
N LEU A 106 29.89 -3.48 14.47
CA LEU A 106 28.93 -2.47 14.02
C LEU A 106 29.12 -2.15 12.53
N LEU A 107 30.37 -1.96 12.09
CA LEU A 107 30.70 -1.68 10.69
C LEU A 107 30.31 -2.87 9.78
N LYS A 108 30.57 -4.10 10.26
CA LYS A 108 30.17 -5.32 9.54
C LYS A 108 28.63 -5.41 9.42
N ALA A 109 27.93 -5.20 10.53
CA ALA A 109 26.46 -5.21 10.54
C ALA A 109 25.88 -4.15 9.58
N TYR A 110 26.50 -2.96 9.57
CA TYR A 110 26.12 -1.88 8.66
C TYR A 110 26.31 -2.29 7.18
N CYS A 111 27.45 -2.91 6.84
CA CYS A 111 27.70 -3.40 5.49
C CYS A 111 26.65 -4.45 5.07
N LEU A 112 26.35 -5.40 5.96
CA LEU A 112 25.33 -6.43 5.71
C LEU A 112 23.94 -5.80 5.53
N TYR A 113 23.61 -4.79 6.35
CA TYR A 113 22.37 -4.03 6.23
C TYR A 113 22.25 -3.35 4.85
N LYS A 114 23.33 -2.72 4.40
CA LYS A 114 23.39 -2.06 3.09
C LYS A 114 23.23 -3.06 1.93
N GLN A 115 23.72 -4.28 2.11
CA GLN A 115 23.57 -5.38 1.13
C GLN A 115 22.21 -6.09 1.23
N ASN A 116 21.33 -5.63 2.14
CA ASN A 116 20.03 -6.25 2.43
C ASN A 116 20.14 -7.68 3.01
N ASN A 117 21.28 -8.02 3.61
CA ASN A 117 21.48 -9.28 4.34
C ASN A 117 21.04 -9.06 5.80
N LEU A 118 19.72 -8.82 5.97
CA LEU A 118 19.15 -8.28 7.22
C LEU A 118 19.28 -9.23 8.41
N ASP A 119 19.07 -10.53 8.19
CA ASP A 119 19.16 -11.53 9.27
C ASP A 119 20.59 -11.68 9.77
N GLU A 120 21.57 -11.73 8.86
CA GLU A 120 22.99 -11.80 9.22
C GLU A 120 23.44 -10.51 9.94
N ALA A 121 22.94 -9.36 9.50
CA ALA A 121 23.22 -8.07 10.14
C ALA A 121 22.73 -8.07 11.60
N LEU A 122 21.49 -8.54 11.80
CA LEU A 122 20.88 -8.63 13.14
C LEU A 122 21.69 -9.59 14.04
N ASP A 123 22.06 -10.77 13.52
CA ASP A 123 22.87 -11.76 14.23
C ASP A 123 24.25 -11.19 14.63
N SER A 124 24.83 -10.37 13.76
CA SER A 124 26.12 -9.73 14.03
C SER A 124 26.03 -8.76 15.20
N LEU A 125 24.93 -8.00 15.30
CA LEU A 125 24.71 -7.04 16.40
C LEU A 125 24.44 -7.73 17.74
N GLN A 126 23.64 -8.80 17.75
CA GLN A 126 23.21 -9.48 18.98
C GLN A 126 24.35 -10.13 19.77
N LYS A 127 25.50 -10.32 19.16
CA LYS A 127 26.68 -10.97 19.79
C LYS A 127 27.55 -10.02 20.62
N HIS A 128 27.22 -8.74 20.62
CA HIS A 128 28.07 -7.68 21.20
C HIS A 128 27.32 -6.77 22.16
N GLU A 129 28.05 -5.92 22.84
CA GLU A 129 27.49 -4.98 23.82
C GLU A 129 26.54 -4.00 23.14
N THR A 130 25.38 -3.80 23.76
CA THR A 130 24.36 -2.85 23.29
C THR A 130 24.72 -1.43 23.75
N ASN A 131 24.88 -0.55 22.78
CA ASN A 131 25.00 0.90 22.98
C ASN A 131 23.98 1.61 22.08
N ASP A 132 23.91 2.93 22.14
CA ASP A 132 22.93 3.71 21.36
C ASP A 132 23.09 3.50 19.85
N GLU A 133 24.35 3.38 19.37
CA GLU A 133 24.64 3.19 17.93
C GLU A 133 24.20 1.81 17.45
N THR A 134 24.49 0.75 18.22
CA THR A 134 24.06 -0.61 17.88
C THR A 134 22.54 -0.73 17.94
N MET A 135 21.89 -0.13 18.93
CA MET A 135 20.42 -0.10 19.05
C MET A 135 19.78 0.65 17.87
N LEU A 136 20.40 1.76 17.45
CA LEU A 136 19.87 2.52 16.30
C LEU A 136 19.93 1.68 15.02
N LEU A 137 21.06 1.04 14.74
CA LEU A 137 21.19 0.16 13.56
C LEU A 137 20.24 -1.04 13.68
N GLU A 138 20.12 -1.63 14.87
CA GLU A 138 19.18 -2.73 15.14
C GLU A 138 17.74 -2.32 14.81
N SER A 139 17.33 -1.11 15.22
CA SER A 139 15.97 -0.59 14.94
C SER A 139 15.73 -0.44 13.44
N GLN A 140 16.73 0.02 12.69
CA GLN A 140 16.65 0.17 11.23
C GLN A 140 16.54 -1.20 10.53
N ILE A 141 17.30 -2.19 10.99
CA ILE A 141 17.23 -3.57 10.49
C ILE A 141 15.83 -4.16 10.76
N LEU A 142 15.34 -4.02 12.00
CA LEU A 142 14.01 -4.52 12.41
C LEU A 142 12.89 -3.86 11.58
N TYR A 143 13.02 -2.56 11.31
CA TYR A 143 12.09 -1.83 10.46
C TYR A 143 12.02 -2.46 9.06
N ARG A 144 13.16 -2.70 8.41
CA ARG A 144 13.21 -3.34 7.10
C ARG A 144 12.69 -4.78 7.11
N LEU A 145 12.91 -5.51 8.22
CA LEU A 145 12.38 -6.87 8.41
C LEU A 145 10.87 -6.89 8.67
N GLY A 146 10.26 -5.73 8.89
CA GLY A 146 8.84 -5.62 9.20
C GLY A 146 8.49 -5.96 10.64
N LYS A 147 9.49 -6.10 11.52
CA LYS A 147 9.31 -6.42 12.96
C LYS A 147 9.05 -5.13 13.74
N MET A 148 7.88 -4.50 13.48
CA MET A 148 7.57 -3.15 13.95
C MET A 148 7.51 -3.03 15.48
N ASP A 149 6.95 -4.01 16.17
CA ASP A 149 6.83 -3.96 17.65
C ASP A 149 8.22 -3.94 18.31
N ALA A 150 9.13 -4.79 17.84
CA ALA A 150 10.50 -4.82 18.32
C ALA A 150 11.24 -3.51 18.01
N CYS A 151 11.05 -2.98 16.79
CA CYS A 151 11.61 -1.70 16.34
C CYS A 151 11.15 -0.55 17.25
N LEU A 152 9.84 -0.44 17.51
CA LEU A 152 9.26 0.60 18.37
C LEU A 152 9.77 0.50 19.81
N ASN A 153 9.95 -0.71 20.34
CA ASN A 153 10.51 -0.93 21.67
C ASN A 153 11.94 -0.36 21.79
N ILE A 154 12.74 -0.53 20.74
CA ILE A 154 14.11 0.02 20.71
C ILE A 154 14.06 1.55 20.65
N TYR A 155 13.23 2.12 19.78
CA TYR A 155 13.07 3.58 19.67
C TYR A 155 12.62 4.19 21.02
N GLN A 156 11.76 3.50 21.79
CA GLN A 156 11.33 3.95 23.11
C GLN A 156 12.49 4.00 24.10
N LYS A 157 13.42 3.03 24.03
CA LYS A 157 14.64 3.04 24.87
C LYS A 157 15.55 4.20 24.48
N LEU A 158 15.69 4.45 23.17
CA LEU A 158 16.55 5.51 22.62
C LEU A 158 16.02 6.93 22.85
N GLN A 159 14.75 7.10 23.25
CA GLN A 159 14.16 8.42 23.52
C GLN A 159 14.92 9.21 24.60
N LYS A 160 15.60 8.52 25.51
CA LYS A 160 16.40 9.14 26.58
C LYS A 160 17.75 9.64 26.06
N SER A 161 18.19 9.12 24.94
CA SER A 161 19.42 9.53 24.27
C SER A 161 19.12 10.70 23.33
N LYS A 162 20.00 11.67 23.28
CA LYS A 162 19.82 12.83 22.38
C LYS A 162 20.31 12.45 20.97
N ILE A 163 19.52 11.62 20.30
CA ILE A 163 19.79 11.21 18.92
C ILE A 163 19.00 12.14 18.00
N ASP A 164 19.70 12.81 17.12
CA ASP A 164 19.09 13.71 16.14
C ASP A 164 18.20 12.92 15.18
N MET A 165 17.04 13.49 14.87
CA MET A 165 16.09 12.97 13.88
C MET A 165 15.44 11.63 14.27
N LEU A 166 15.55 11.22 15.54
CA LEU A 166 14.91 9.98 16.04
C LEU A 166 13.39 10.03 15.84
N GLU A 167 12.80 11.22 15.97
CA GLU A 167 11.36 11.45 15.81
C GLU A 167 10.86 11.09 14.39
N ILE A 168 11.66 11.30 13.37
CA ILE A 168 11.31 10.94 11.99
C ILE A 168 11.13 9.43 11.88
N ASN A 169 12.12 8.68 12.38
CA ASN A 169 12.13 7.21 12.32
C ASN A 169 11.03 6.63 13.21
N TYR A 170 10.78 7.21 14.38
CA TYR A 170 9.74 6.76 15.31
C TYR A 170 8.35 6.90 14.66
N VAL A 171 8.06 8.05 14.08
CA VAL A 171 6.76 8.29 13.41
C VAL A 171 6.59 7.33 12.21
N ALA A 172 7.66 7.13 11.41
CA ALA A 172 7.64 6.16 10.31
C ALA A 172 7.29 4.75 10.82
N ALA A 173 7.91 4.33 11.92
CA ALA A 173 7.66 3.01 12.52
C ALA A 173 6.22 2.88 13.05
N LEU A 174 5.67 3.92 13.66
CA LEU A 174 4.26 3.95 14.11
C LEU A 174 3.30 3.77 12.92
N VAL A 175 3.56 4.48 11.83
CA VAL A 175 2.76 4.39 10.60
C VAL A 175 2.82 2.96 10.02
N MET A 176 4.01 2.40 9.94
CA MET A 176 4.21 1.03 9.40
C MET A 176 3.61 -0.04 10.32
N ALA A 177 3.56 0.21 11.63
CA ALA A 177 2.94 -0.68 12.61
C ALA A 177 1.39 -0.61 12.60
N GLY A 178 0.80 0.30 11.80
CA GLY A 178 -0.65 0.53 11.81
C GLY A 178 -1.13 1.31 13.05
N ARG A 179 -0.22 1.97 13.75
CA ARG A 179 -0.48 2.72 15.01
C ARG A 179 -0.53 4.23 14.75
N SER A 180 -1.06 4.62 13.59
CA SER A 180 -1.17 6.03 13.15
C SER A 180 -1.97 6.92 14.10
N SER A 181 -2.92 6.34 14.85
CA SER A 181 -3.70 7.07 15.87
C SER A 181 -2.84 7.63 17.00
N GLU A 182 -1.66 7.04 17.25
CA GLU A 182 -0.77 7.42 18.35
C GLU A 182 0.20 8.55 17.96
N VAL A 183 0.35 8.85 16.66
CA VAL A 183 1.36 9.81 16.16
C VAL A 183 1.15 11.20 16.76
N GLN A 184 -0.07 11.74 16.73
CA GLN A 184 -0.33 13.09 17.24
C GLN A 184 -0.08 13.18 18.75
N GLY A 185 -0.53 12.21 19.52
CA GLY A 185 -0.30 12.15 20.97
C GLY A 185 1.19 12.09 21.31
N TRP A 186 1.96 11.35 20.53
CA TRP A 186 3.41 11.25 20.70
C TRP A 186 4.08 12.61 20.41
N LEU A 187 3.75 13.24 19.26
CA LEU A 187 4.30 14.56 18.88
C LEU A 187 4.01 15.61 19.97
N ASP A 188 2.78 15.63 20.49
CA ASP A 188 2.37 16.57 21.53
C ASP A 188 3.16 16.34 22.83
N SER A 189 3.37 15.09 23.23
CA SER A 189 4.06 14.74 24.47
C SER A 189 5.54 15.15 24.43
N PHE A 190 6.17 15.12 23.25
CA PHE A 190 7.57 15.52 23.07
C PHE A 190 7.71 16.96 22.59
N ARG A 191 6.59 17.69 22.44
CA ARG A 191 6.53 19.08 21.98
C ARG A 191 7.22 19.29 20.63
N VAL A 192 7.09 18.30 19.74
CA VAL A 192 7.64 18.32 18.39
C VAL A 192 6.51 18.70 17.42
N LYS A 193 6.75 19.66 16.55
CA LYS A 193 5.81 20.04 15.50
C LYS A 193 6.02 19.14 14.26
N ALA A 194 4.95 18.67 13.67
CA ALA A 194 5.00 17.91 12.42
C ALA A 194 5.72 18.69 11.30
N THR A 195 5.72 20.02 11.38
CA THR A 195 6.37 20.92 10.41
C THR A 195 7.81 21.29 10.80
N SER A 196 8.45 20.59 11.74
CA SER A 196 9.84 20.84 12.15
C SER A 196 10.82 20.61 10.98
N ASN A 197 10.54 19.60 10.17
CA ASN A 197 11.29 19.32 8.94
C ASN A 197 10.35 18.63 7.94
N PHE A 198 10.77 18.53 6.69
CA PHE A 198 9.90 18.00 5.62
C PHE A 198 9.69 16.49 5.72
N GLU A 199 10.67 15.75 6.26
CA GLU A 199 10.57 14.30 6.43
C GLU A 199 9.53 13.95 7.51
N LEU A 200 9.54 14.68 8.62
CA LEU A 200 8.55 14.48 9.69
C LEU A 200 7.15 14.86 9.20
N ALA A 201 7.05 15.94 8.40
CA ALA A 201 5.78 16.35 7.77
C ALA A 201 5.25 15.23 6.86
N TYR A 202 6.12 14.64 6.05
CA TYR A 202 5.79 13.52 5.17
C TYR A 202 5.28 12.32 5.98
N ASN A 203 6.03 11.85 6.98
CA ASN A 203 5.65 10.68 7.78
C ASN A 203 4.35 10.92 8.56
N THR A 204 4.18 12.14 9.10
CA THR A 204 2.93 12.52 9.81
C THR A 204 1.76 12.55 8.83
N ALA A 205 1.95 13.07 7.61
CA ALA A 205 0.91 13.06 6.58
C ALA A 205 0.50 11.62 6.22
N CYS A 206 1.45 10.68 6.16
CA CYS A 206 1.16 9.26 5.95
C CYS A 206 0.24 8.72 7.06
N SER A 207 0.45 9.14 8.31
CA SER A 207 -0.43 8.74 9.43
C SER A 207 -1.85 9.30 9.25
N LEU A 208 -1.97 10.52 8.75
CA LEU A 208 -3.27 11.15 8.47
C LEU A 208 -4.01 10.42 7.34
N ILE A 209 -3.28 10.00 6.30
CA ILE A 209 -3.85 9.20 5.20
C ILE A 209 -4.42 7.89 5.73
N GLN A 210 -3.70 7.18 6.58
CA GLN A 210 -4.17 5.92 7.18
C GLN A 210 -5.42 6.12 8.04
N ARG A 211 -5.59 7.32 8.61
CA ARG A 211 -6.75 7.70 9.42
C ARG A 211 -7.87 8.33 8.58
N ASN A 212 -7.76 8.30 7.26
CA ASN A 212 -8.73 8.85 6.29
C ASN A 212 -8.91 10.37 6.40
N LYS A 213 -7.91 11.08 6.95
CA LYS A 213 -7.90 12.55 7.09
C LYS A 213 -7.15 13.17 5.90
N TYR A 214 -7.71 12.99 4.70
CA TYR A 214 -7.03 13.33 3.44
C TYR A 214 -6.77 14.83 3.27
N THR A 215 -7.73 15.68 3.67
CA THR A 215 -7.57 17.14 3.56
C THR A 215 -6.43 17.64 4.45
N ASP A 216 -6.36 17.14 5.69
CA ASP A 216 -5.29 17.50 6.63
C ASP A 216 -3.95 16.99 6.11
N ALA A 217 -3.91 15.79 5.54
CA ALA A 217 -2.70 15.21 4.93
C ALA A 217 -2.21 16.08 3.77
N GLU A 218 -3.12 16.54 2.89
CA GLU A 218 -2.79 17.42 1.77
C GLU A 218 -2.12 18.71 2.27
N GLN A 219 -2.72 19.37 3.26
CA GLN A 219 -2.19 20.62 3.82
C GLN A 219 -0.80 20.41 4.42
N LEU A 220 -0.60 19.31 5.13
CA LEU A 220 0.69 19.00 5.75
C LEU A 220 1.76 18.69 4.69
N LEU A 221 1.42 17.96 3.63
CA LEU A 221 2.34 17.66 2.53
C LEU A 221 2.74 18.94 1.77
N LEU A 222 1.80 19.85 1.54
CA LEU A 222 2.08 21.15 0.91
C LEU A 222 3.03 21.98 1.78
N SER A 223 2.81 21.99 3.10
CA SER A 223 3.70 22.66 4.06
C SER A 223 5.08 22.00 4.06
N GLY A 224 5.14 20.67 4.09
CA GLY A 224 6.40 19.92 4.04
C GLY A 224 7.19 20.20 2.77
N ARG A 225 6.52 20.24 1.63
CA ARG A 225 7.17 20.58 0.34
C ARG A 225 7.81 21.96 0.39
N ARG A 226 7.07 22.97 0.90
CA ARG A 226 7.57 24.34 1.02
C ARG A 226 8.79 24.41 1.95
N ILE A 227 8.69 23.76 3.13
CA ILE A 227 9.77 23.73 4.13
C ILE A 227 11.02 23.06 3.51
N GLY A 228 10.84 21.95 2.81
CA GLY A 228 11.93 21.22 2.16
C GLY A 228 12.59 22.07 1.07
N GLN A 229 11.79 22.74 0.23
CA GLN A 229 12.32 23.63 -0.81
C GLN A 229 13.15 24.76 -0.19
N GLU A 230 12.61 25.44 0.83
CA GLU A 230 13.30 26.55 1.51
C GLU A 230 14.61 26.07 2.15
N SER A 231 14.58 24.95 2.89
CA SER A 231 15.76 24.42 3.60
C SER A 231 16.87 23.97 2.63
N LEU A 232 16.50 23.21 1.59
CA LEU A 232 17.49 22.68 0.63
C LEU A 232 18.07 23.81 -0.24
N MET A 233 17.27 24.84 -0.57
CA MET A 233 17.77 26.04 -1.26
C MET A 233 18.75 26.81 -0.40
N GLU A 234 18.47 26.96 0.91
CA GLU A 234 19.40 27.59 1.86
C GLU A 234 20.73 26.85 1.95
N ASP A 235 20.69 25.52 1.82
CA ASP A 235 21.87 24.65 1.78
C ASP A 235 22.56 24.62 0.40
N ASN A 236 22.07 25.43 -0.56
CA ASN A 236 22.62 25.56 -1.92
C ASN A 236 22.57 24.28 -2.76
N TRP A 237 21.54 23.46 -2.57
CA TRP A 237 21.33 22.28 -3.39
C TRP A 237 20.91 22.68 -4.81
N PRO A 238 21.37 21.96 -5.86
CA PRO A 238 20.86 22.16 -7.22
C PRO A 238 19.37 21.82 -7.33
N ASP A 239 18.65 22.51 -8.19
CA ASP A 239 17.20 22.32 -8.39
C ASP A 239 16.83 20.86 -8.68
N GLU A 240 17.66 20.15 -9.47
CA GLU A 240 17.45 18.73 -9.80
C GLU A 240 17.50 17.84 -8.55
N ASP A 241 18.45 18.11 -7.68
CA ASP A 241 18.64 17.34 -6.43
C ASP A 241 17.51 17.65 -5.44
N ILE A 242 17.05 18.91 -5.39
CA ILE A 242 15.87 19.31 -4.57
C ILE A 242 14.63 18.56 -5.06
N GLU A 243 14.41 18.50 -6.38
CA GLU A 243 13.26 17.80 -6.95
C GLU A 243 13.33 16.29 -6.65
N ASN A 244 14.52 15.70 -6.73
CA ASN A 244 14.77 14.30 -6.39
C ASN A 244 14.43 14.04 -4.91
N GLU A 245 14.97 14.85 -4.02
CA GLU A 245 14.79 14.71 -2.55
C GLU A 245 13.33 14.86 -2.11
N LEU A 246 12.58 15.77 -2.76
CA LEU A 246 11.17 16.04 -2.43
C LEU A 246 10.18 15.18 -3.23
N SER A 247 10.67 14.27 -4.07
CA SER A 247 9.80 13.44 -4.92
C SER A 247 8.86 12.51 -4.12
N PRO A 248 9.22 11.98 -2.93
CA PRO A 248 8.24 11.24 -2.12
C PRO A 248 7.04 12.11 -1.71
N ILE A 249 7.26 13.39 -1.39
CA ILE A 249 6.16 14.32 -1.08
C ILE A 249 5.30 14.54 -2.33
N ALA A 250 5.93 14.70 -3.50
CA ALA A 250 5.22 14.93 -4.76
C ALA A 250 4.32 13.75 -5.13
N VAL A 251 4.83 12.51 -5.03
CA VAL A 251 4.04 11.32 -5.36
C VAL A 251 2.92 11.11 -4.33
N GLN A 252 3.17 11.42 -3.05
CA GLN A 252 2.17 11.29 -2.00
C GLN A 252 1.06 12.33 -2.15
N LEU A 253 1.36 13.54 -2.62
CA LEU A 253 0.35 14.55 -2.96
C LEU A 253 -0.56 14.05 -4.08
N GLY A 254 0.01 13.44 -5.13
CA GLY A 254 -0.78 12.79 -6.19
C GLY A 254 -1.71 11.72 -5.63
N TYR A 255 -1.22 10.92 -4.69
CA TYR A 255 -2.01 9.87 -4.04
C TYR A 255 -3.15 10.46 -3.21
N VAL A 256 -2.90 11.54 -2.46
CA VAL A 256 -3.95 12.22 -1.69
C VAL A 256 -5.01 12.82 -2.63
N GLN A 257 -4.60 13.42 -3.75
CA GLN A 257 -5.54 13.91 -4.78
C GLN A 257 -6.44 12.78 -5.29
N GLN A 258 -5.85 11.61 -5.52
CA GLN A 258 -6.59 10.40 -5.92
C GLN A 258 -7.64 10.02 -4.87
N LEU A 259 -7.26 10.02 -3.57
CA LEU A 259 -8.15 9.67 -2.45
C LEU A 259 -9.26 10.71 -2.24
N LEU A 260 -8.99 11.98 -2.57
CA LEU A 260 -9.98 13.08 -2.54
C LEU A 260 -10.92 13.06 -3.76
N GLY A 261 -10.75 12.11 -4.67
CA GLY A 261 -11.58 11.97 -5.87
C GLY A 261 -11.15 12.83 -7.05
N ARG A 262 -10.04 13.58 -6.92
CA ARG A 262 -9.48 14.43 -7.99
C ARG A 262 -8.60 13.57 -8.91
N LYS A 263 -9.22 12.60 -9.59
CA LYS A 263 -8.51 11.60 -10.39
C LYS A 263 -7.69 12.20 -11.52
N GLN A 264 -8.22 13.23 -12.19
CA GLN A 264 -7.54 13.86 -13.32
C GLN A 264 -6.27 14.58 -12.86
N ASP A 265 -6.35 15.33 -11.77
CA ASP A 265 -5.20 16.03 -11.17
C ASP A 265 -4.10 15.03 -10.78
N ALA A 266 -4.48 13.90 -10.17
CA ALA A 266 -3.55 12.84 -9.79
C ALA A 266 -2.86 12.23 -11.03
N ILE A 267 -3.62 11.94 -12.10
CA ILE A 267 -3.08 11.38 -13.36
C ILE A 267 -2.06 12.36 -13.95
N GLU A 268 -2.39 13.67 -13.99
CA GLU A 268 -1.50 14.70 -14.53
C GLU A 268 -0.22 14.82 -13.71
N ALA A 269 -0.34 14.77 -12.37
CA ALA A 269 0.82 14.81 -11.46
C ALA A 269 1.76 13.61 -11.69
N TYR A 270 1.22 12.40 -11.78
CA TYR A 270 2.02 11.19 -12.03
C TYR A 270 2.67 11.22 -13.42
N LEU A 271 1.94 11.65 -14.45
CA LEU A 271 2.47 11.75 -15.83
C LEU A 271 3.61 12.78 -15.91
N ASP A 272 3.45 13.93 -15.25
CA ASP A 272 4.47 14.97 -15.22
C ASP A 272 5.74 14.45 -14.55
N MET A 273 5.62 13.79 -13.40
CA MET A 273 6.74 13.20 -12.67
C MET A 273 7.48 12.16 -13.53
N ILE A 274 6.74 11.27 -14.20
CA ILE A 274 7.31 10.21 -15.05
C ILE A 274 8.02 10.81 -16.29
N LYS A 275 7.44 11.87 -16.86
CA LYS A 275 7.96 12.54 -18.06
C LYS A 275 9.24 13.32 -17.77
N ARG A 276 9.28 14.05 -16.65
CA ARG A 276 10.44 14.87 -16.27
C ARG A 276 11.63 14.02 -15.86
N ASP A 277 11.38 12.85 -15.27
CA ASP A 277 12.38 11.84 -14.90
C ASP A 277 13.50 12.39 -13.98
N MET A 278 13.14 13.33 -13.11
CA MET A 278 14.05 13.97 -12.16
C MET A 278 13.84 13.46 -10.73
N ALA A 279 12.77 12.72 -10.51
CA ALA A 279 12.43 12.12 -9.21
C ALA A 279 13.29 10.87 -8.96
N ASP A 280 13.44 10.49 -7.69
CA ASP A 280 14.13 9.26 -7.33
C ASP A 280 13.38 8.04 -7.91
N GLU A 281 14.11 6.97 -8.19
CA GLU A 281 13.60 5.76 -8.85
C GLU A 281 12.39 5.14 -8.12
N SER A 282 12.41 5.15 -6.79
CA SER A 282 11.32 4.56 -6.00
C SER A 282 10.04 5.38 -6.11
N SER A 283 10.16 6.72 -6.09
CA SER A 283 9.02 7.63 -6.28
C SER A 283 8.43 7.48 -7.70
N ILE A 284 9.28 7.36 -8.72
CA ILE A 284 8.83 7.08 -10.10
C ILE A 284 8.10 5.74 -10.17
N ALA A 285 8.62 4.70 -9.51
CA ALA A 285 7.98 3.38 -9.48
C ALA A 285 6.58 3.45 -8.85
N VAL A 286 6.44 4.17 -7.74
CA VAL A 286 5.14 4.39 -7.08
C VAL A 286 4.20 5.20 -8.00
N ALA A 287 4.70 6.26 -8.64
CA ALA A 287 3.91 7.08 -9.57
C ALA A 287 3.40 6.23 -10.74
N VAL A 288 4.25 5.39 -11.33
CA VAL A 288 3.87 4.46 -12.41
C VAL A 288 2.78 3.50 -11.93
N ASN A 289 2.98 2.88 -10.76
CA ASN A 289 2.03 1.93 -10.20
C ASN A 289 0.67 2.57 -9.92
N ASN A 290 0.66 3.77 -9.35
CA ASN A 290 -0.58 4.50 -9.02
C ASN A 290 -1.31 4.93 -10.30
N LEU A 291 -0.57 5.42 -11.30
CA LEU A 291 -1.12 5.77 -12.62
C LEU A 291 -1.78 4.56 -13.28
N VAL A 292 -1.10 3.42 -13.28
CA VAL A 292 -1.61 2.14 -13.83
C VAL A 292 -2.90 1.74 -13.10
N SER A 293 -2.91 1.83 -11.79
CA SER A 293 -4.07 1.50 -10.95
C SER A 293 -5.28 2.41 -11.28
N LEU A 294 -5.05 3.73 -11.43
CA LEU A 294 -6.09 4.70 -11.77
C LEU A 294 -6.70 4.48 -13.15
N ARG A 295 -5.86 4.12 -14.13
CA ARG A 295 -6.30 3.84 -15.50
C ARG A 295 -7.05 2.51 -15.62
N GLY A 296 -6.68 1.54 -14.78
CA GLY A 296 -7.28 0.20 -14.80
C GLY A 296 -7.11 -0.46 -16.16
N PRO A 297 -8.20 -0.99 -16.76
CA PRO A 297 -8.13 -1.65 -18.08
C PRO A 297 -8.06 -0.70 -19.27
N LYS A 298 -7.96 0.61 -19.04
CA LYS A 298 -7.79 1.58 -20.12
C LYS A 298 -6.29 1.65 -20.48
N ASP A 299 -6.02 1.68 -21.77
CA ASP A 299 -4.64 1.83 -22.29
C ASP A 299 -3.66 0.79 -21.71
N VAL A 300 -4.08 -0.49 -21.67
CA VAL A 300 -3.31 -1.60 -21.11
C VAL A 300 -1.90 -1.67 -21.72
N SER A 301 -1.77 -1.44 -23.03
CA SER A 301 -0.49 -1.50 -23.72
C SER A 301 0.50 -0.43 -23.21
N ASP A 302 0.03 0.80 -23.02
CA ASP A 302 0.84 1.90 -22.47
C ASP A 302 1.20 1.65 -21.01
N SER A 303 0.23 1.14 -20.22
CA SER A 303 0.45 0.79 -18.82
C SER A 303 1.53 -0.30 -18.68
N LEU A 304 1.48 -1.34 -19.52
CA LEU A 304 2.50 -2.39 -19.53
C LEU A 304 3.89 -1.84 -19.90
N LYS A 305 3.97 -0.94 -20.88
CA LYS A 305 5.23 -0.28 -21.27
C LYS A 305 5.84 0.53 -20.12
N LYS A 306 4.98 1.25 -19.38
CA LYS A 306 5.42 2.04 -18.22
C LYS A 306 5.96 1.12 -17.11
N LEU A 307 5.28 -0.01 -16.86
CA LEU A 307 5.78 -1.02 -15.89
C LEU A 307 7.09 -1.67 -16.37
N ASP A 308 7.25 -1.90 -17.69
CA ASP A 308 8.49 -2.47 -18.25
C ASP A 308 9.71 -1.59 -17.97
N ARG A 309 9.52 -0.31 -17.74
CA ARG A 309 10.58 0.63 -17.35
C ARG A 309 11.20 0.27 -15.99
N LEU A 310 10.44 -0.38 -15.12
CA LEU A 310 10.87 -0.76 -13.78
C LEU A 310 11.59 -2.12 -13.75
N LYS A 311 11.64 -2.80 -14.90
CA LYS A 311 12.16 -4.15 -15.06
C LYS A 311 13.68 -4.18 -15.10
N GLU A 312 14.28 -5.23 -14.54
CA GLU A 312 15.70 -5.55 -14.72
C GLU A 312 16.02 -5.78 -16.20
N LYS A 313 17.03 -5.07 -16.71
CA LYS A 313 17.29 -4.96 -18.15
C LYS A 313 17.73 -6.27 -18.83
N GLU A 314 18.40 -7.16 -18.10
CA GLU A 314 19.04 -8.35 -18.70
C GLU A 314 18.18 -9.62 -18.61
N ILE A 315 16.97 -9.56 -18.08
CA ILE A 315 16.12 -10.73 -17.80
C ILE A 315 14.88 -10.69 -18.70
N GLN A 316 14.51 -11.82 -19.33
CA GLN A 316 13.32 -11.92 -20.17
C GLN A 316 12.02 -11.81 -19.37
N SER A 317 11.94 -12.52 -18.24
CA SER A 317 10.77 -12.45 -17.34
C SER A 317 10.74 -11.12 -16.59
N PHE A 318 9.56 -10.68 -16.18
CA PHE A 318 9.44 -9.44 -15.40
C PHE A 318 9.96 -9.66 -13.98
N ARG A 319 10.96 -8.89 -13.63
CA ARG A 319 11.50 -8.78 -12.28
C ARG A 319 11.92 -7.32 -12.08
N LEU A 320 11.60 -6.74 -10.93
CA LEU A 320 12.00 -5.37 -10.61
C LEU A 320 13.52 -5.23 -10.63
N ALA A 321 14.02 -4.09 -11.10
CA ALA A 321 15.44 -3.76 -11.06
C ALA A 321 15.95 -3.89 -9.61
N HIS A 322 17.16 -4.42 -9.45
CA HIS A 322 17.74 -4.71 -8.14
C HIS A 322 17.73 -3.48 -7.22
N GLY A 323 18.07 -2.31 -7.74
CA GLY A 323 18.04 -1.05 -6.98
C GLY A 323 16.65 -0.71 -6.43
N LEU A 324 15.60 -0.93 -7.26
CA LEU A 324 14.20 -0.72 -6.84
C LEU A 324 13.76 -1.78 -5.82
N ASP A 325 14.20 -3.02 -6.01
CA ASP A 325 13.85 -4.13 -5.11
C ASP A 325 14.35 -3.85 -3.68
N LEU A 326 15.48 -3.14 -3.54
CA LEU A 326 16.04 -2.74 -2.25
C LEU A 326 15.35 -1.51 -1.65
N LYS A 327 14.91 -0.57 -2.48
CA LYS A 327 14.34 0.73 -2.04
C LYS A 327 12.84 0.65 -1.70
N LEU A 328 12.11 -0.20 -2.41
CA LEU A 328 10.65 -0.32 -2.25
C LEU A 328 10.31 -1.25 -1.08
N SER A 329 9.28 -0.90 -0.32
CA SER A 329 8.73 -1.77 0.71
C SER A 329 8.11 -3.03 0.07
N ALA A 330 7.96 -4.09 0.86
CA ALA A 330 7.33 -5.35 0.41
C ALA A 330 5.94 -5.10 -0.18
N LYS A 331 5.16 -4.22 0.44
CA LYS A 331 3.80 -3.86 -0.02
C LYS A 331 3.82 -3.17 -1.37
N GLU A 332 4.75 -2.24 -1.59
CA GLU A 332 4.88 -1.53 -2.86
C GLU A 332 5.31 -2.47 -3.98
N ARG A 333 6.30 -3.33 -3.71
CA ARG A 333 6.74 -4.36 -4.67
C ARG A 333 5.58 -5.28 -5.05
N GLU A 334 4.87 -5.78 -4.05
CA GLU A 334 3.70 -6.66 -4.24
C GLU A 334 2.63 -5.98 -5.12
N ALA A 335 2.34 -4.69 -4.85
CA ALA A 335 1.35 -3.92 -5.62
C ALA A 335 1.75 -3.80 -7.10
N ILE A 336 3.04 -3.58 -7.38
CA ILE A 336 3.56 -3.48 -8.76
C ILE A 336 3.37 -4.83 -9.48
N TYR A 337 3.78 -5.94 -8.85
CA TYR A 337 3.61 -7.28 -9.43
C TYR A 337 2.14 -7.61 -9.64
N ALA A 338 1.29 -7.31 -8.66
CA ALA A 338 -0.16 -7.56 -8.74
C ALA A 338 -0.80 -6.79 -9.90
N ASN A 339 -0.50 -5.50 -10.02
CA ASN A 339 -1.04 -4.67 -11.11
C ASN A 339 -0.57 -5.18 -12.47
N ARG A 340 0.69 -5.63 -12.57
CA ARG A 340 1.19 -6.20 -13.82
C ARG A 340 0.43 -7.49 -14.18
N VAL A 341 0.21 -8.39 -13.22
CA VAL A 341 -0.58 -9.62 -13.46
C VAL A 341 -1.98 -9.26 -13.97
N LEU A 342 -2.65 -8.32 -13.30
CA LEU A 342 -4.01 -7.89 -13.67
C LEU A 342 -4.05 -7.33 -15.10
N LEU A 343 -3.05 -6.52 -15.48
CA LEU A 343 -2.95 -5.97 -16.84
C LEU A 343 -2.70 -7.08 -17.87
N LEU A 344 -1.84 -8.06 -17.55
CA LEU A 344 -1.57 -9.21 -18.43
C LEU A 344 -2.86 -10.03 -18.65
N LEU A 345 -3.66 -10.22 -17.58
CA LEU A 345 -4.95 -10.91 -17.69
C LEU A 345 -5.94 -10.10 -18.56
N HIS A 346 -5.95 -8.78 -18.43
CA HIS A 346 -6.79 -7.90 -19.27
C HIS A 346 -6.33 -7.93 -20.73
N ALA A 347 -5.02 -8.01 -20.97
CA ALA A 347 -4.44 -8.11 -22.32
C ALA A 347 -4.55 -9.52 -22.91
N ASN A 348 -5.11 -10.47 -22.18
CA ASN A 348 -5.20 -11.90 -22.52
C ASN A 348 -3.83 -12.56 -22.76
N LYS A 349 -2.79 -12.04 -22.08
CA LYS A 349 -1.42 -12.60 -22.10
C LYS A 349 -1.27 -13.63 -20.98
N ILE A 350 -2.02 -14.74 -21.12
CA ILE A 350 -2.21 -15.74 -20.05
C ILE A 350 -0.88 -16.42 -19.67
N ASP A 351 -0.04 -16.75 -20.64
CA ASP A 351 1.24 -17.45 -20.38
C ASP A 351 2.19 -16.58 -19.56
N GLN A 352 2.30 -15.28 -19.88
CA GLN A 352 3.12 -14.34 -19.10
C GLN A 352 2.56 -14.15 -17.69
N ALA A 353 1.23 -14.06 -17.57
CA ALA A 353 0.56 -13.96 -16.27
C ALA A 353 0.84 -15.22 -15.42
N ARG A 354 0.75 -16.41 -16.02
CA ARG A 354 1.00 -17.70 -15.33
C ARG A 354 2.45 -17.76 -14.80
N GLU A 355 3.41 -17.40 -15.63
CA GLU A 355 4.83 -17.35 -15.25
C GLU A 355 5.02 -16.44 -14.02
N LEU A 356 4.47 -15.23 -14.08
CA LEU A 356 4.62 -14.24 -13.01
C LEU A 356 3.91 -14.70 -11.71
N VAL A 357 2.68 -15.19 -11.81
CA VAL A 357 1.89 -15.70 -10.67
C VAL A 357 2.61 -16.84 -9.95
N SER A 358 3.28 -17.74 -10.71
CA SER A 358 3.99 -18.89 -10.12
C SER A 358 5.18 -18.47 -9.25
N ALA A 359 5.78 -17.32 -9.50
CA ALA A 359 6.92 -16.79 -8.74
C ALA A 359 6.51 -16.04 -7.46
N LEU A 360 5.28 -15.52 -7.39
CA LEU A 360 4.85 -14.62 -6.32
C LEU A 360 4.79 -15.26 -4.92
N PRO A 361 4.37 -16.53 -4.75
CA PRO A 361 4.33 -17.12 -3.39
C PRO A 361 5.69 -17.17 -2.70
N ASP A 362 6.76 -17.40 -3.44
CA ASP A 362 8.12 -17.41 -2.89
C ASP A 362 8.60 -16.00 -2.53
N MET A 363 8.17 -15.01 -3.31
CA MET A 363 8.52 -13.60 -3.09
C MET A 363 7.76 -12.99 -1.89
N PHE A 364 6.51 -13.40 -1.69
CA PHE A 364 5.60 -12.83 -0.69
C PHE A 364 4.90 -13.96 0.09
N PRO A 365 5.65 -14.76 0.88
CA PRO A 365 5.10 -15.96 1.53
C PRO A 365 4.05 -15.67 2.61
N GLU A 366 4.08 -14.47 3.20
CA GLU A 366 3.14 -14.06 4.26
C GLU A 366 1.89 -13.36 3.72
N SER A 367 1.79 -13.20 2.39
CA SER A 367 0.70 -12.46 1.75
C SER A 367 -0.33 -13.39 1.14
N VAL A 368 -1.59 -12.94 1.11
CA VAL A 368 -2.70 -13.62 0.43
C VAL A 368 -2.84 -13.16 -1.04
N VAL A 369 -2.16 -12.08 -1.43
CA VAL A 369 -2.25 -11.52 -2.79
C VAL A 369 -1.85 -12.54 -3.86
N PRO A 370 -0.75 -13.31 -3.69
CA PRO A 370 -0.41 -14.37 -4.69
C PRO A 370 -1.55 -15.38 -4.91
N VAL A 371 -2.25 -15.78 -3.85
CA VAL A 371 -3.39 -16.72 -3.95
C VAL A 371 -4.55 -16.06 -4.70
N LEU A 372 -4.85 -14.79 -4.39
CA LEU A 372 -5.92 -14.04 -5.07
C LEU A 372 -5.63 -13.92 -6.58
N LEU A 373 -4.38 -13.66 -6.95
CA LEU A 373 -3.96 -13.57 -8.35
C LEU A 373 -4.00 -14.92 -9.06
N GLN A 374 -3.62 -15.99 -8.35
CA GLN A 374 -3.73 -17.36 -8.85
C GLN A 374 -5.20 -17.72 -9.12
N ALA A 375 -6.10 -17.35 -8.21
CA ALA A 375 -7.54 -17.54 -8.39
C ALA A 375 -8.05 -16.76 -9.61
N ALA A 376 -7.61 -15.51 -9.79
CA ALA A 376 -7.98 -14.69 -10.95
C ALA A 376 -7.51 -15.33 -12.27
N LEU A 377 -6.29 -15.86 -12.28
CA LEU A 377 -5.72 -16.58 -13.44
C LEU A 377 -6.57 -17.82 -13.76
N LEU A 378 -6.90 -18.64 -12.75
CA LEU A 378 -7.71 -19.86 -12.92
C LEU A 378 -9.11 -19.53 -13.45
N VAL A 379 -9.71 -18.45 -12.99
CA VAL A 379 -11.01 -17.96 -13.51
C VAL A 379 -10.90 -17.61 -15.00
N ARG A 380 -9.81 -16.93 -15.38
CA ARG A 380 -9.56 -16.60 -16.80
C ARG A 380 -9.32 -17.84 -17.67
N GLU A 381 -8.81 -18.91 -17.07
CA GLU A 381 -8.63 -20.22 -17.73
C GLU A 381 -9.90 -21.09 -17.69
N ASN A 382 -11.03 -20.56 -17.21
CA ASN A 382 -12.30 -21.26 -17.03
C ASN A 382 -12.21 -22.43 -16.04
N LYS A 383 -11.38 -22.28 -15.01
CA LYS A 383 -11.16 -23.29 -13.94
C LYS A 383 -11.67 -22.73 -12.59
N ALA A 384 -12.90 -22.22 -12.55
CA ALA A 384 -13.49 -21.59 -11.36
C ALA A 384 -13.52 -22.54 -10.15
N GLY A 385 -13.87 -23.82 -10.35
CA GLY A 385 -13.89 -24.82 -9.27
C GLY A 385 -12.53 -24.96 -8.59
N ARG A 386 -11.44 -24.96 -9.38
CA ARG A 386 -10.08 -25.01 -8.84
C ARG A 386 -9.74 -23.74 -8.07
N ALA A 387 -10.20 -22.58 -8.56
CA ALA A 387 -10.02 -21.29 -7.86
C ALA A 387 -10.72 -21.32 -6.49
N GLU A 388 -11.96 -21.82 -6.44
CA GLU A 388 -12.72 -21.97 -5.19
C GLU A 388 -11.98 -22.85 -4.18
N GLU A 389 -11.40 -23.95 -4.66
CA GLU A 389 -10.65 -24.91 -3.84
C GLU A 389 -9.39 -24.29 -3.23
N ILE A 390 -8.55 -23.62 -4.03
CA ILE A 390 -7.30 -23.01 -3.52
C ILE A 390 -7.59 -21.87 -2.54
N LEU A 391 -8.67 -21.11 -2.77
CA LEU A 391 -9.07 -20.03 -1.85
C LEU A 391 -9.49 -20.61 -0.49
N ALA A 392 -10.24 -21.71 -0.48
CA ALA A 392 -10.65 -22.40 0.74
C ALA A 392 -9.45 -22.96 1.52
N GLN A 393 -8.52 -23.61 0.82
CA GLN A 393 -7.30 -24.17 1.41
C GLN A 393 -6.43 -23.05 2.03
N SER A 394 -6.29 -21.94 1.31
CA SER A 394 -5.49 -20.80 1.76
C SER A 394 -6.13 -20.06 2.94
N ALA A 395 -7.47 -20.06 3.04
CA ALA A 395 -8.17 -19.50 4.19
C ALA A 395 -7.82 -20.27 5.48
N GLY A 396 -7.60 -21.58 5.38
CA GLY A 396 -7.11 -22.39 6.50
C GLY A 396 -5.65 -22.09 6.85
N LYS A 397 -4.83 -21.81 5.84
CA LYS A 397 -3.40 -21.49 6.02
C LYS A 397 -3.19 -20.07 6.63
N PHE A 398 -4.06 -19.11 6.27
CA PHE A 398 -3.98 -17.71 6.72
C PHE A 398 -5.25 -17.32 7.50
N PRO A 399 -5.43 -17.82 8.75
CA PRO A 399 -6.68 -17.57 9.51
C PRO A 399 -6.99 -16.09 9.73
N GLU A 400 -5.96 -15.27 9.99
CA GLU A 400 -6.12 -13.81 10.23
C GLU A 400 -6.57 -13.05 8.99
N LYS A 401 -6.31 -13.60 7.80
CA LYS A 401 -6.64 -13.00 6.50
C LYS A 401 -7.73 -13.80 5.77
N SER A 402 -8.37 -14.74 6.46
CA SER A 402 -9.37 -15.63 5.88
C SER A 402 -10.59 -14.91 5.33
N GLN A 403 -10.95 -13.76 5.92
CA GLN A 403 -12.10 -12.97 5.50
C GLN A 403 -12.02 -12.59 4.02
N VAL A 404 -10.89 -12.03 3.57
CA VAL A 404 -10.72 -11.61 2.17
C VAL A 404 -10.73 -12.81 1.23
N LEU A 405 -10.18 -13.95 1.66
CA LEU A 405 -10.16 -15.18 0.87
C LEU A 405 -11.57 -15.76 0.70
N TYR A 406 -12.38 -15.77 1.75
CA TYR A 406 -13.77 -16.21 1.67
C TYR A 406 -14.64 -15.25 0.85
N LEU A 407 -14.39 -13.93 0.92
CA LEU A 407 -15.08 -12.96 0.05
C LEU A 407 -14.73 -13.21 -1.43
N ALA A 408 -13.46 -13.46 -1.72
CA ALA A 408 -13.01 -13.80 -3.08
C ALA A 408 -13.63 -15.11 -3.57
N ARG A 409 -13.67 -16.14 -2.70
CA ARG A 409 -14.30 -17.43 -3.02
C ARG A 409 -15.79 -17.27 -3.32
N ALA A 410 -16.48 -16.46 -2.51
CA ALA A 410 -17.92 -16.18 -2.71
C ALA A 410 -18.16 -15.49 -4.07
N GLN A 411 -17.31 -14.54 -4.41
CA GLN A 411 -17.39 -13.80 -5.69
C GLN A 411 -17.14 -14.72 -6.88
N VAL A 412 -16.10 -15.55 -6.82
CA VAL A 412 -15.77 -16.53 -7.87
C VAL A 412 -16.93 -17.53 -8.07
N ALA A 413 -17.42 -18.10 -6.96
CA ALA A 413 -18.50 -19.08 -6.98
C ALA A 413 -19.80 -18.50 -7.51
N ALA A 414 -20.17 -17.28 -7.09
CA ALA A 414 -21.38 -16.60 -7.55
C ALA A 414 -21.32 -16.33 -9.07
N ALA A 415 -20.16 -15.87 -9.56
CA ALA A 415 -19.93 -15.62 -10.98
C ALA A 415 -19.95 -16.89 -11.82
N ALA A 416 -19.49 -18.01 -11.25
CA ALA A 416 -19.45 -19.32 -11.92
C ALA A 416 -20.80 -20.06 -11.90
N GLY A 417 -21.79 -19.52 -11.19
CA GLY A 417 -23.09 -20.17 -11.04
C GLY A 417 -23.12 -21.27 -9.99
N HIS A 418 -22.29 -21.14 -8.95
CA HIS A 418 -22.23 -22.05 -7.79
C HIS A 418 -22.75 -21.34 -6.53
N PRO A 419 -24.08 -21.04 -6.45
CA PRO A 419 -24.60 -20.23 -5.34
C PRO A 419 -24.44 -20.89 -3.97
N HIS A 420 -24.47 -22.23 -3.88
CA HIS A 420 -24.26 -22.94 -2.62
C HIS A 420 -22.84 -22.74 -2.05
N ILE A 421 -21.82 -22.71 -2.92
CA ILE A 421 -20.42 -22.45 -2.53
C ILE A 421 -20.26 -20.98 -2.11
N ALA A 422 -20.90 -20.07 -2.86
CA ALA A 422 -20.87 -18.64 -2.53
C ALA A 422 -21.49 -18.39 -1.14
N ALA A 423 -22.65 -18.99 -0.85
CA ALA A 423 -23.32 -18.87 0.45
C ALA A 423 -22.44 -19.48 1.57
N ASP A 424 -21.89 -20.68 1.36
CA ASP A 424 -20.98 -21.33 2.30
C ASP A 424 -19.79 -20.42 2.64
N SER A 425 -19.22 -19.79 1.64
CA SER A 425 -18.07 -18.88 1.81
C SER A 425 -18.41 -17.70 2.70
N LEU A 426 -19.56 -17.04 2.45
CA LEU A 426 -20.00 -15.89 3.25
C LEU A 426 -20.32 -16.28 4.69
N THR A 427 -20.88 -17.48 4.92
CA THR A 427 -21.20 -17.94 6.30
C THR A 427 -19.96 -18.19 7.14
N LYS A 428 -18.78 -18.33 6.51
CA LYS A 428 -17.50 -18.53 7.22
C LYS A 428 -16.85 -17.23 7.69
N ILE A 429 -17.48 -16.08 7.43
CA ILE A 429 -16.99 -14.76 7.87
C ILE A 429 -17.88 -14.28 9.05
N PRO A 430 -17.45 -14.46 10.31
CA PRO A 430 -18.33 -14.22 11.45
C PRO A 430 -18.75 -12.75 11.62
N ASP A 431 -17.89 -11.81 11.28
CA ASP A 431 -18.09 -10.37 11.57
C ASP A 431 -19.21 -9.72 10.76
N ILE A 432 -19.60 -10.32 9.62
CA ILE A 432 -20.59 -9.72 8.71
C ILE A 432 -21.95 -10.45 8.71
N GLN A 433 -22.11 -11.51 9.51
CA GLN A 433 -23.27 -12.42 9.44
C GLN A 433 -24.62 -11.75 9.57
N HIS A 434 -24.71 -10.71 10.39
CA HIS A 434 -25.98 -10.03 10.71
C HIS A 434 -26.13 -8.68 10.01
N MET A 435 -25.16 -8.29 9.19
CA MET A 435 -25.26 -7.04 8.39
C MET A 435 -26.36 -7.18 7.34
N PRO A 436 -27.26 -6.19 7.20
CA PRO A 436 -28.41 -6.31 6.26
C PRO A 436 -28.01 -6.69 4.83
N ALA A 437 -26.93 -6.12 4.31
CA ALA A 437 -26.43 -6.43 2.96
C ALA A 437 -25.99 -7.90 2.84
N THR A 438 -25.33 -8.43 3.87
CA THR A 438 -24.89 -9.84 3.93
C THR A 438 -26.10 -10.76 4.01
N VAL A 439 -27.06 -10.43 4.86
CA VAL A 439 -28.30 -11.22 5.04
C VAL A 439 -29.06 -11.30 3.70
N ALA A 440 -29.26 -10.16 3.02
CA ALA A 440 -29.94 -10.11 1.73
C ALA A 440 -29.20 -10.95 0.66
N THR A 441 -27.88 -10.87 0.64
CA THR A 441 -27.03 -11.63 -0.29
C THR A 441 -27.13 -13.13 -0.01
N LEU A 442 -27.03 -13.54 1.27
CA LEU A 442 -27.13 -14.95 1.68
C LEU A 442 -28.51 -15.53 1.33
N VAL A 443 -29.58 -14.79 1.60
CA VAL A 443 -30.94 -15.20 1.26
C VAL A 443 -31.05 -15.43 -0.25
N SER A 444 -30.59 -14.46 -1.06
CA SER A 444 -30.61 -14.56 -2.53
C SER A 444 -29.81 -15.78 -3.03
N LEU A 445 -28.61 -15.99 -2.48
CA LEU A 445 -27.76 -17.13 -2.88
C LEU A 445 -28.40 -18.46 -2.48
N LYS A 446 -28.98 -18.57 -1.30
CA LYS A 446 -29.64 -19.80 -0.83
C LYS A 446 -30.90 -20.08 -1.62
N GLU A 447 -31.70 -19.04 -1.98
CA GLU A 447 -32.85 -19.20 -2.87
C GLU A 447 -32.41 -19.73 -4.26
N ARG A 448 -31.34 -19.16 -4.80
CA ARG A 448 -30.77 -19.60 -6.11
C ARG A 448 -30.23 -21.04 -6.03
N ALA A 449 -29.80 -21.48 -4.85
CA ALA A 449 -29.33 -22.85 -4.60
C ALA A 449 -30.52 -23.81 -4.27
N ASN A 450 -31.76 -23.34 -4.28
CA ASN A 450 -32.98 -24.06 -3.86
C ASN A 450 -32.96 -24.46 -2.38
N ASP A 451 -32.20 -23.73 -1.55
CA ASP A 451 -32.13 -23.94 -0.09
C ASP A 451 -33.01 -22.90 0.63
N VAL A 452 -34.33 -23.03 0.45
CA VAL A 452 -35.33 -22.11 1.03
C VAL A 452 -35.30 -22.15 2.55
N GLU A 453 -35.12 -23.35 3.12
CA GLU A 453 -35.03 -23.52 4.58
C GLU A 453 -33.79 -22.82 5.16
N GLY A 454 -32.64 -22.97 4.50
CA GLY A 454 -31.40 -22.28 4.86
C GLY A 454 -31.55 -20.76 4.81
N ALA A 455 -32.25 -20.23 3.80
CA ALA A 455 -32.57 -18.81 3.68
C ALA A 455 -33.43 -18.33 4.84
N ALA A 456 -34.44 -19.10 5.21
CA ALA A 456 -35.31 -18.80 6.37
C ALA A 456 -34.49 -18.74 7.67
N VAL A 457 -33.58 -19.70 7.87
CA VAL A 457 -32.71 -19.75 9.08
C VAL A 457 -31.83 -18.49 9.15
N VAL A 458 -31.28 -18.02 8.03
CA VAL A 458 -30.47 -16.79 7.97
C VAL A 458 -31.28 -15.58 8.44
N LEU A 459 -32.50 -15.43 7.93
CA LEU A 459 -33.40 -14.32 8.28
C LEU A 459 -33.81 -14.37 9.77
N ASP A 460 -34.17 -15.54 10.25
CA ASP A 460 -34.56 -15.73 11.67
C ASP A 460 -33.42 -15.43 12.62
N SER A 461 -32.21 -15.89 12.29
CA SER A 461 -31.00 -15.62 13.07
C SER A 461 -30.68 -14.11 13.10
N ALA A 462 -30.75 -13.44 11.97
CA ALA A 462 -30.49 -12.00 11.86
C ALA A 462 -31.53 -11.18 12.62
N THR A 463 -32.82 -11.55 12.51
CA THR A 463 -33.92 -10.89 13.23
C THR A 463 -33.71 -11.00 14.72
N LYS A 464 -33.40 -12.21 15.20
CA LYS A 464 -33.14 -12.48 16.63
C LYS A 464 -31.96 -11.67 17.15
N TRP A 465 -30.87 -11.64 16.38
CA TRP A 465 -29.63 -10.89 16.74
C TRP A 465 -29.92 -9.39 16.89
N TRP A 466 -30.57 -8.77 15.89
CA TRP A 466 -30.89 -7.33 15.93
C TRP A 466 -31.95 -6.98 16.98
N SER A 467 -32.89 -7.88 17.26
CA SER A 467 -33.86 -7.69 18.35
C SER A 467 -33.17 -7.62 19.70
N ASN A 468 -32.09 -8.41 19.88
CA ASN A 468 -31.33 -8.46 21.14
C ASN A 468 -30.27 -7.37 21.25
N ALA A 469 -29.85 -6.77 20.15
CA ALA A 469 -28.75 -5.80 20.10
C ALA A 469 -29.12 -4.44 20.71
N MET A 470 -30.43 -4.13 20.81
CA MET A 470 -30.95 -2.89 21.42
C MET A 470 -30.31 -1.61 20.84
N THR A 471 -30.03 -1.60 19.52
CA THR A 471 -29.48 -0.44 18.83
C THR A 471 -30.63 0.44 18.31
N GLU A 472 -30.40 1.75 18.24
CA GLU A 472 -31.34 2.70 17.64
C GLU A 472 -31.30 2.69 16.13
N ASP A 473 -30.38 1.90 15.54
CA ASP A 473 -30.22 1.75 14.09
C ASP A 473 -31.47 1.10 13.47
N ASN A 474 -31.78 1.53 12.24
CA ASN A 474 -32.91 1.04 11.45
C ASN A 474 -32.69 -0.37 10.87
N LYS A 475 -31.65 -1.07 11.30
CA LYS A 475 -31.22 -2.37 10.71
C LYS A 475 -32.24 -3.49 10.96
N LEU A 476 -32.83 -3.53 12.15
CA LEU A 476 -33.88 -4.51 12.49
C LEU A 476 -35.06 -4.38 11.52
N ASN A 477 -35.46 -3.15 11.21
CA ASN A 477 -36.58 -2.89 10.29
C ASN A 477 -36.25 -3.32 8.86
N ILE A 478 -35.01 -3.10 8.40
CA ILE A 478 -34.54 -3.55 7.09
C ILE A 478 -34.60 -5.09 7.01
N ILE A 479 -34.13 -5.77 8.05
CA ILE A 479 -34.12 -7.24 8.13
C ILE A 479 -35.58 -7.76 8.18
N THR A 480 -36.45 -7.12 8.95
CA THR A 480 -37.86 -7.49 9.08
C THR A 480 -38.60 -7.30 7.75
N GLN A 481 -38.28 -6.22 7.02
CA GLN A 481 -38.83 -5.95 5.67
C GLN A 481 -38.41 -7.07 4.69
N GLU A 482 -37.14 -7.48 4.73
CA GLU A 482 -36.64 -8.59 3.89
C GLU A 482 -37.30 -9.92 4.29
N ALA A 483 -37.47 -10.17 5.59
CA ALA A 483 -38.14 -11.38 6.08
C ALA A 483 -39.60 -11.44 5.62
N ALA A 484 -40.33 -10.31 5.67
CA ALA A 484 -41.71 -10.23 5.19
C ALA A 484 -41.79 -10.51 3.68
N SER A 485 -40.91 -9.85 2.91
CA SER A 485 -40.81 -10.05 1.44
C SER A 485 -40.49 -11.52 1.09
N PHE A 486 -39.57 -12.13 1.80
CA PHE A 486 -39.19 -13.54 1.63
C PHE A 486 -40.39 -14.48 1.89
N LYS A 487 -41.11 -14.26 2.99
CA LYS A 487 -42.30 -15.08 3.33
C LYS A 487 -43.37 -14.95 2.27
N LEU A 488 -43.59 -13.72 1.74
CA LEU A 488 -44.54 -13.48 0.66
C LEU A 488 -44.16 -14.22 -0.62
N ARG A 489 -42.86 -14.20 -0.98
CA ARG A 489 -42.36 -14.90 -2.18
C ARG A 489 -42.55 -16.41 -2.09
N HIS A 490 -42.54 -16.96 -0.88
CA HIS A 490 -42.65 -18.40 -0.65
C HIS A 490 -44.03 -18.85 -0.17
N GLY A 491 -45.08 -18.03 -0.41
CA GLY A 491 -46.46 -18.38 -0.17
C GLY A 491 -46.89 -18.40 1.29
N ARG A 492 -46.11 -17.79 2.21
CA ARG A 492 -46.45 -17.68 3.63
C ARG A 492 -47.05 -16.30 3.89
N GLU A 493 -48.21 -16.07 3.26
CA GLU A 493 -48.85 -14.76 3.19
C GLU A 493 -49.32 -14.25 4.58
N GLU A 494 -49.84 -15.11 5.44
CA GLU A 494 -50.29 -14.74 6.77
C GLU A 494 -49.13 -14.25 7.65
N ASP A 495 -47.97 -14.93 7.59
CA ASP A 495 -46.78 -14.56 8.35
C ASP A 495 -46.16 -13.28 7.79
N ALA A 496 -46.17 -13.12 6.47
CA ALA A 496 -45.70 -11.89 5.81
C ALA A 496 -46.55 -10.70 6.23
N ALA A 497 -47.89 -10.85 6.26
CA ALA A 497 -48.81 -9.80 6.65
C ALA A 497 -48.57 -9.34 8.10
N LYS A 498 -48.29 -10.26 9.00
CA LYS A 498 -47.97 -9.94 10.41
C LYS A 498 -46.73 -9.06 10.52
N LEU A 499 -45.66 -9.43 9.80
CA LEU A 499 -44.40 -8.69 9.81
C LEU A 499 -44.56 -7.29 9.20
N TYR A 500 -45.29 -7.18 8.09
CA TYR A 500 -45.60 -5.88 7.48
C TYR A 500 -46.43 -5.01 8.41
N GLU A 501 -47.40 -5.59 9.10
CA GLU A 501 -48.24 -4.87 10.07
C GLU A 501 -47.39 -4.32 11.22
N GLU A 502 -46.44 -5.08 11.73
CA GLU A 502 -45.49 -4.64 12.77
C GLU A 502 -44.63 -3.46 12.25
N LEU A 503 -44.15 -3.55 11.03
CA LEU A 503 -43.35 -2.49 10.43
C LEU A 503 -44.14 -1.20 10.23
N VAL A 504 -45.39 -1.30 9.79
CA VAL A 504 -46.30 -0.13 9.62
C VAL A 504 -46.54 0.53 10.99
N LYS A 505 -46.78 -0.26 12.05
CA LYS A 505 -47.00 0.24 13.41
C LYS A 505 -45.76 0.89 14.01
N SER A 506 -44.60 0.34 13.76
CA SER A 506 -43.34 0.82 14.35
C SER A 506 -42.73 2.03 13.62
N GLN A 507 -42.86 2.12 12.32
CA GLN A 507 -42.19 3.14 11.50
C GLN A 507 -43.11 3.99 10.64
N GLY A 508 -44.30 3.52 10.30
CA GLY A 508 -45.16 4.20 9.33
C GLY A 508 -44.57 4.24 7.94
N SER A 509 -43.74 3.25 7.59
CA SER A 509 -43.08 3.17 6.26
C SER A 509 -44.11 2.95 5.15
N ILE A 510 -44.06 3.77 4.09
CA ILE A 510 -44.91 3.63 2.93
C ILE A 510 -44.63 2.28 2.24
N GLU A 511 -43.40 1.88 2.16
CA GLU A 511 -42.94 0.60 1.57
C GLU A 511 -43.57 -0.59 2.30
N ALA A 512 -43.55 -0.55 3.65
CA ALA A 512 -44.18 -1.58 4.48
C ALA A 512 -45.69 -1.58 4.30
N LEU A 513 -46.33 -0.41 4.20
CA LEU A 513 -47.78 -0.28 3.99
C LEU A 513 -48.18 -0.85 2.61
N VAL A 514 -47.42 -0.57 1.57
CA VAL A 514 -47.64 -1.14 0.21
C VAL A 514 -47.48 -2.66 0.24
N GLY A 515 -46.45 -3.15 0.94
CA GLY A 515 -46.22 -4.59 1.16
C GLY A 515 -47.40 -5.25 1.91
N LEU A 516 -47.90 -4.57 2.92
CA LEU A 516 -49.07 -5.03 3.72
C LEU A 516 -50.32 -5.12 2.83
N ILE A 517 -50.62 -4.06 2.08
CA ILE A 517 -51.77 -4.01 1.17
C ILE A 517 -51.71 -5.14 0.14
N THR A 518 -50.55 -5.28 -0.51
CA THR A 518 -50.31 -6.32 -1.54
C THR A 518 -50.51 -7.72 -0.95
N THR A 519 -50.03 -7.94 0.28
CA THR A 519 -50.11 -9.25 0.93
C THR A 519 -51.53 -9.56 1.37
N VAL A 520 -52.19 -8.59 2.04
CA VAL A 520 -53.55 -8.76 2.58
C VAL A 520 -54.58 -8.86 1.42
N ALA A 521 -54.34 -8.20 0.28
CA ALA A 521 -55.22 -8.30 -0.91
C ALA A 521 -55.35 -9.75 -1.39
N ARG A 522 -54.37 -10.58 -1.15
CA ARG A 522 -54.39 -12.02 -1.51
C ARG A 522 -55.21 -12.85 -0.53
N LEU A 523 -55.40 -12.35 0.72
CA LEU A 523 -56.08 -13.04 1.82
C LEU A 523 -57.50 -12.51 2.02
N ASP A 524 -57.67 -11.19 2.06
CA ASP A 524 -58.90 -10.48 2.38
C ASP A 524 -58.91 -9.10 1.74
N VAL A 525 -59.63 -8.95 0.63
CA VAL A 525 -59.74 -7.73 -0.17
C VAL A 525 -60.31 -6.57 0.64
N VAL A 526 -61.32 -6.83 1.48
CA VAL A 526 -62.00 -5.80 2.30
C VAL A 526 -61.02 -5.16 3.26
N LYS A 527 -60.20 -5.98 3.92
CA LYS A 527 -59.17 -5.53 4.85
C LYS A 527 -58.06 -4.73 4.11
N ALA A 528 -57.69 -5.16 2.90
CA ALA A 528 -56.71 -4.46 2.04
C ALA A 528 -57.18 -3.04 1.71
N GLU A 529 -58.48 -2.86 1.38
CA GLU A 529 -59.09 -1.55 1.09
C GLU A 529 -59.01 -0.59 2.27
N LEU A 530 -59.10 -1.12 3.52
CA LEU A 530 -58.95 -0.30 4.72
C LEU A 530 -57.51 0.23 4.90
N TYR A 531 -56.54 -0.59 4.56
CA TYR A 531 -55.13 -0.18 4.60
C TYR A 531 -54.80 0.79 3.43
N GLU A 532 -55.39 0.58 2.24
CA GLU A 532 -55.21 1.44 1.09
C GLU A 532 -55.62 2.89 1.38
N LYS A 533 -56.65 3.10 2.18
CA LYS A 533 -57.10 4.45 2.59
C LYS A 533 -56.05 5.22 3.37
N GLN A 534 -55.05 4.52 3.96
CA GLN A 534 -53.95 5.14 4.67
C GLN A 534 -52.83 5.63 3.75
N LEU A 535 -52.83 5.21 2.46
CA LEU A 535 -51.85 5.68 1.51
C LEU A 535 -52.10 7.14 1.13
N LYS A 536 -51.08 7.96 1.27
CA LYS A 536 -51.13 9.36 0.84
C LYS A 536 -50.99 9.43 -0.68
N THR A 537 -51.80 10.25 -1.31
CA THR A 537 -51.69 10.49 -2.76
C THR A 537 -50.27 11.04 -3.10
N LEU A 538 -49.71 10.53 -4.18
CA LEU A 538 -48.40 11.00 -4.65
C LEU A 538 -48.47 12.49 -5.00
N PRO A 539 -47.52 13.30 -4.48
CA PRO A 539 -47.56 14.77 -4.73
C PRO A 539 -47.54 15.13 -6.23
N GLY A 540 -46.93 14.29 -7.07
CA GLY A 540 -46.78 14.53 -8.50
C GLY A 540 -48.10 14.46 -9.30
N LEU A 541 -49.16 13.90 -8.70
CA LEU A 541 -50.48 13.80 -9.36
C LEU A 541 -51.40 14.97 -9.01
N LYS A 542 -51.02 15.83 -8.07
CA LYS A 542 -51.81 17.01 -7.73
C LYS A 542 -51.78 18.02 -8.89
N GLY A 543 -52.96 18.31 -9.43
CA GLY A 543 -53.11 19.28 -10.52
C GLY A 543 -53.02 18.70 -11.91
N ILE A 544 -52.89 17.38 -12.03
CA ILE A 544 -52.93 16.70 -13.33
C ILE A 544 -54.38 16.25 -13.57
N ASP A 545 -54.99 16.79 -14.58
CA ASP A 545 -56.33 16.36 -15.00
C ASP A 545 -56.19 15.08 -15.85
N VAL A 546 -56.40 13.94 -15.21
CA VAL A 546 -56.26 12.60 -15.83
C VAL A 546 -57.28 12.44 -16.95
N ASP A 547 -58.50 13.00 -16.77
CA ASP A 547 -59.58 12.96 -17.80
C ASP A 547 -59.15 13.72 -19.06
N SER A 548 -58.41 14.82 -18.89
CA SER A 548 -57.90 15.57 -20.06
C SER A 548 -56.78 14.79 -20.76
N LEU A 549 -55.95 14.05 -20.02
CA LEU A 549 -54.93 13.18 -20.62
C LEU A 549 -55.54 12.02 -21.39
N GLU A 550 -56.60 11.42 -20.87
CA GLU A 550 -57.33 10.34 -21.58
C GLU A 550 -57.98 10.84 -22.86
N ARG A 551 -58.45 12.09 -22.88
CA ARG A 551 -59.10 12.69 -24.08
C ARG A 551 -58.08 13.12 -25.14
N THR A 552 -56.81 13.27 -24.79
CA THR A 552 -55.77 13.57 -25.76
C THR A 552 -55.21 12.29 -26.38
N SER A 553 -56.13 11.44 -26.89
CA SER A 553 -55.72 10.25 -27.61
C SER A 553 -55.40 10.63 -29.06
N GLY A 554 -54.17 10.55 -29.40
CA GLY A 554 -53.70 10.73 -30.78
C GLY A 554 -52.48 11.63 -30.86
N VAL A 555 -51.52 11.16 -31.59
CA VAL A 555 -50.33 11.92 -31.92
C VAL A 555 -50.75 13.18 -32.67
N LYS A 556 -50.77 14.34 -32.03
CA LYS A 556 -50.84 15.62 -32.75
C LYS A 556 -49.55 15.72 -33.55
N ARG A 557 -49.66 15.61 -34.86
CA ARG A 557 -48.60 16.04 -35.78
C ARG A 557 -48.27 17.49 -35.42
N VAL A 558 -47.14 17.71 -34.86
CA VAL A 558 -46.61 19.05 -34.72
C VAL A 558 -46.21 19.49 -36.13
N GLU A 559 -46.99 20.37 -36.73
CA GLU A 559 -46.58 21.08 -37.95
C GLU A 559 -45.43 21.99 -37.51
N GLY A 560 -44.21 21.61 -37.90
CA GLY A 560 -43.04 22.42 -37.64
C GLY A 560 -43.00 23.68 -38.51
N PRO A 561 -42.33 24.74 -38.05
CA PRO A 561 -42.13 25.94 -38.87
C PRO A 561 -41.28 25.63 -40.12
N PRO A 562 -41.41 26.42 -41.20
CA PRO A 562 -40.83 26.08 -42.49
C PRO A 562 -39.30 26.08 -42.48
N HIS A 563 -38.78 25.17 -43.27
CA HIS A 563 -37.36 24.84 -43.44
C HIS A 563 -36.46 26.02 -43.78
N VAL A 564 -35.33 26.04 -43.11
CA VAL A 564 -34.07 26.54 -43.66
C VAL A 564 -33.15 25.32 -43.75
N GLY A 565 -32.80 24.95 -44.97
CA GLY A 565 -32.06 23.71 -45.21
C GLY A 565 -30.59 23.77 -44.84
N VAL A 566 -30.10 22.71 -44.26
CA VAL A 566 -28.67 22.35 -44.26
C VAL A 566 -28.55 20.83 -44.47
N ALA A 567 -27.54 20.49 -45.23
CA ALA A 567 -27.32 19.23 -45.93
C ALA A 567 -27.21 17.97 -45.05
N GLU A 568 -27.64 16.88 -45.69
CA GLU A 568 -27.59 15.50 -45.19
C GLU A 568 -26.18 14.95 -45.07
N THR A 569 -25.93 14.25 -44.00
CA THR A 569 -24.95 13.15 -44.01
C THR A 569 -25.61 11.92 -43.39
N ASN A 570 -25.72 10.90 -44.20
CA ASN A 570 -26.20 9.58 -43.80
C ASN A 570 -25.15 8.81 -43.06
N GLU A 571 -25.46 8.32 -41.87
CA GLU A 571 -24.76 7.14 -41.31
C GLU A 571 -25.78 6.22 -40.65
N GLU A 572 -25.96 5.06 -41.27
CA GLU A 572 -26.72 3.95 -40.70
C GLU A 572 -25.93 3.31 -39.55
N GLY A 573 -26.39 3.49 -38.32
CA GLY A 573 -25.88 2.79 -37.16
C GLY A 573 -26.69 1.53 -36.86
N LYS A 574 -26.11 0.37 -37.13
CA LYS A 574 -26.68 -0.91 -36.68
C LYS A 574 -26.38 -1.08 -35.17
N ASN A 575 -27.39 -0.93 -34.35
CA ASN A 575 -27.34 -1.28 -32.92
C ASN A 575 -27.29 -2.80 -32.76
N LYS A 576 -26.10 -3.30 -32.50
CA LYS A 576 -25.91 -4.65 -31.92
C LYS A 576 -25.69 -4.51 -30.42
N THR A 577 -26.70 -4.79 -29.64
CA THR A 577 -26.59 -4.94 -28.19
C THR A 577 -25.73 -6.16 -27.89
N LYS A 578 -24.46 -5.91 -27.58
CA LYS A 578 -23.59 -6.92 -26.96
C LYS A 578 -23.73 -6.77 -25.45
N THR A 579 -24.29 -7.77 -24.81
CA THR A 579 -24.28 -7.95 -23.36
C THR A 579 -22.81 -8.08 -22.91
N LYS A 580 -22.27 -7.05 -22.30
CA LYS A 580 -20.96 -7.05 -21.65
C LYS A 580 -21.08 -7.79 -20.31
N LYS A 581 -20.53 -8.99 -20.28
CA LYS A 581 -20.32 -9.70 -19.02
C LYS A 581 -19.27 -8.93 -18.21
N UNK A 582 -19.46 -8.29 -17.20
CA UNK A 582 -18.63 -7.65 -16.45
C UNK A 582 -17.93 -8.55 -15.62
N UNK A 583 -17.20 -8.65 -15.80
CA UNK A 583 -16.47 -9.24 -15.09
C UNK A 583 -16.13 -8.48 -14.08
N UNK A 584 -16.53 -8.55 -13.31
CA UNK A 584 -16.24 -8.06 -12.45
C UNK A 584 -15.10 -8.14 -12.19
N UNK A 585 -14.47 -7.66 -12.41
CA UNK A 585 -13.49 -7.61 -12.12
C UNK A 585 -13.31 -7.45 -11.04
N UNK A 586 -13.21 -7.97 -10.38
CA UNK A 586 -12.94 -7.86 -9.60
C UNK A 586 -12.19 -7.20 -9.37
N UNK A 587 -12.13 -6.36 -9.13
CA UNK A 587 -11.57 -5.84 -8.87
C UNK A 587 -11.06 -5.99 -8.07
N UNK A 588 -10.40 -6.43 -7.75
CA UNK A 588 -9.88 -6.46 -7.16
C UNK A 588 -9.40 -5.74 -6.90
N UNK A 589 -9.69 -5.01 -6.37
CA UNK A 589 -9.34 -4.35 -6.14
C UNK A 589 -8.51 -4.20 -5.85
N UNK A 590 -7.66 -4.11 -6.19
CA UNK A 590 -7.02 -3.95 -6.01
C UNK A 590 -6.72 -3.47 -5.35
N UNK A 591 -6.68 -3.37 -4.46
CA UNK A 591 -6.39 -3.04 -3.97
C UNK A 591 -5.62 -2.66 -3.93
N UNK A 592 -5.08 -2.12 -4.47
CA UNK A 592 -4.48 -1.76 -4.44
C UNK A 592 -4.22 -1.19 -4.03
N UNK A 593 -4.38 -1.23 -3.19
CA UNK A 593 -4.23 -0.48 -2.80
C UNK A 593 -3.35 0.20 -2.58
N UNK A 594 -3.22 0.88 -2.85
CA UNK A 594 -2.66 1.42 -2.69
C UNK A 594 -1.87 1.35 -2.00
N UNK A 595 -1.12 1.08 -1.95
CA UNK A 595 -0.50 1.13 -1.48
C UNK A 595 -0.13 1.87 -1.18
N UNK A 596 -0.33 2.57 -0.62
CA UNK A 596 -0.05 3.29 -0.31
C UNK A 596 0.92 3.48 -0.23
N UNK A 597 1.55 3.80 -0.75
CA UNK A 597 2.26 4.03 -0.64
C UNK A 597 2.57 4.38 0.22
N VAL A 598 2.76 4.10 1.24
CA VAL A 598 3.42 4.47 2.47
C VAL A 598 4.91 4.23 2.23
N ALA A 599 5.44 5.04 1.39
CA ALA A 599 6.90 5.12 1.27
C ALA A 599 7.38 5.80 2.54
N SER A 600 7.82 5.00 3.47
CA SER A 600 8.51 5.51 4.65
C SER A 600 9.93 5.83 4.23
N GLN A 601 10.24 7.11 4.11
CA GLN A 601 11.64 7.53 4.07
C GLN A 601 12.24 7.32 5.45
N GLU A 602 12.94 6.23 5.59
CA GLU A 602 13.98 6.16 6.59
C GLU A 602 15.14 6.99 6.08
N ARG A 603 15.38 8.14 6.66
CA ARG A 603 16.70 8.71 6.54
C ARG A 603 17.64 7.79 7.33
N GLU A 604 18.48 7.14 6.59
CA GLU A 604 19.60 6.42 7.18
C GLU A 604 20.42 7.46 7.94
N ILE A 605 20.36 7.39 9.25
CA ILE A 605 21.28 8.16 10.07
C ILE A 605 22.66 7.60 9.71
N ASN A 606 23.44 8.41 9.06
CA ASN A 606 24.80 8.02 8.72
C ASN A 606 25.56 7.72 10.01
N LEU A 607 25.87 6.44 10.22
CA LEU A 607 26.75 6.00 11.29
C LEU A 607 28.17 6.52 11.08
#